data_bc546ea570f08b9a32e8d12d96b31f72
#
_entry.id   bc546ea570f08b9a32e8d12d96b31f72
#
_cell.length_a   1.000
_cell.length_b   1.000
_cell.length_c   1.000
_cell.angle_alpha   90.00
_cell.angle_beta   90.00
_cell.angle_gamma   90.00
#
_symmetry.space_group_name_H-M   'P 1'
#
loop_
_entity.id
_entity.type
_entity.pdbx_description
1 polymer ?
#
loop_
_entity_poly.entity_id
_entity_poly.type
_entity_poly.pdbx_seq_one_letter_code
_entity_poly.pdbx_strand_id
1 'polypeptide(L)'
;MTYSPTINTTITAQQTTTKGVALRTQGSSKNESSKRKSKKRVAKVAKDMYQIVTDRIIAALENGVKPWACPWDRTQQCDMLPMNFKTKAQYSGVNILLLWSEIVEKGYSSPYWLTYKQAAELGGNVIKGQKGTEIIFYKTWEKKNEQGEDEKIPMLRSFVVFNLDQIENIEKPVIAVKEDRPKNDEFEILPHVENAILATGAVINHVGVRAFYAPSQDTITMPTQDRFTSSSDYYATLWHELTHWTVHKSRLDRKLTGSFGTKDYAFEELVAELGAAFCCADSGVFGEIQHDSYIASWLNALNNDKKYIFKAASLASKAHQYLLPR
;
A
#
# COMPACT_ATOMS: atom_id res chain seq x y z
N MET A 1 28.84 -51.25 14.32
CA MET A 1 30.05 -51.65 13.57
C MET A 1 30.43 -50.45 12.75
N THR A 2 31.41 -49.69 13.27
CA THR A 2 32.77 -49.47 12.73
C THR A 2 32.79 -48.57 11.49
N TYR A 3 33.48 -47.44 11.32
CA TYR A 3 34.64 -46.84 11.96
C TYR A 3 34.79 -45.42 11.38
N SER A 4 35.13 -44.40 12.17
CA SER A 4 35.84 -43.16 11.74
C SER A 4 37.29 -43.49 11.39
N PRO A 5 38.06 -42.61 10.70
CA PRO A 5 38.93 -41.77 11.47
C PRO A 5 39.15 -40.32 10.98
N THR A 6 39.49 -39.54 11.96
CA THR A 6 40.03 -38.18 12.01
C THR A 6 41.45 -38.11 11.41
N ILE A 7 41.81 -36.99 10.74
CA ILE A 7 43.20 -36.58 10.61
C ILE A 7 43.30 -35.07 10.90
N ASN A 8 43.97 -34.72 11.98
CA ASN A 8 44.55 -33.42 12.36
C ASN A 8 45.82 -33.17 11.52
N THR A 9 46.03 -31.95 11.10
CA THR A 9 47.38 -31.47 10.83
C THR A 9 47.53 -30.02 11.22
N THR A 10 48.21 -29.81 12.33
CA THR A 10 48.74 -28.55 12.88
C THR A 10 50.04 -28.23 12.17
N ILE A 11 50.22 -26.99 11.69
CA ILE A 11 51.58 -26.47 11.38
C ILE A 11 51.75 -25.12 12.09
N THR A 12 52.82 -25.07 12.88
CA THR A 12 53.23 -24.04 13.82
C THR A 12 54.16 -23.03 13.13
N ALA A 13 54.05 -21.81 13.54
CA ALA A 13 54.96 -20.65 13.60
C ALA A 13 56.36 -20.66 12.97
N GLN A 14 56.78 -19.51 12.47
CA GLN A 14 58.00 -18.88 12.95
C GLN A 14 58.05 -17.37 12.63
N GLN A 15 58.31 -16.58 13.66
CA GLN A 15 58.65 -15.17 13.67
C GLN A 15 60.07 -14.98 13.18
N THR A 16 60.35 -13.91 12.43
CA THR A 16 61.70 -13.31 12.35
C THR A 16 61.60 -11.80 12.38
N THR A 17 62.14 -11.24 13.45
CA THR A 17 62.42 -9.82 13.67
C THR A 17 63.71 -9.44 13.00
N THR A 18 63.75 -8.29 12.31
CA THR A 18 64.99 -7.56 12.08
C THR A 18 64.78 -6.05 12.24
N LYS A 19 65.57 -5.51 13.17
CA LYS A 19 65.78 -4.08 13.47
C LYS A 19 66.68 -3.45 12.38
N GLY A 20 66.35 -2.25 11.95
CA GLY A 20 67.23 -1.44 11.06
C GLY A 20 67.03 0.05 11.32
N VAL A 21 68.04 0.63 11.79
CA VAL A 21 68.46 1.93 12.29
C VAL A 21 68.03 3.15 11.42
N ALA A 22 67.74 4.25 12.09
CA ALA A 22 67.38 5.57 11.57
C ALA A 22 68.57 6.30 10.87
N LEU A 23 68.26 7.07 9.85
CA LEU A 23 69.05 8.24 9.45
C LEU A 23 68.11 9.40 9.12
N ARG A 24 68.33 10.51 9.88
CA ARG A 24 67.71 11.83 9.63
C ARG A 24 68.45 12.50 8.46
N THR A 25 67.70 13.03 7.50
CA THR A 25 68.15 14.15 6.71
C THR A 25 67.03 15.20 6.60
N GLN A 26 67.37 16.43 6.99
CA GLN A 26 66.56 17.64 6.84
C GLN A 26 66.59 18.03 5.35
N GLY A 27 65.43 18.53 4.84
CA GLY A 27 65.36 19.06 3.50
C GLY A 27 63.99 19.73 3.21
N SER A 28 63.95 21.02 3.49
CA SER A 28 63.27 22.10 2.72
C SER A 28 61.80 21.91 2.29
N SER A 29 60.97 22.77 2.89
CA SER A 29 59.60 23.12 2.51
C SER A 29 59.44 23.52 1.03
N LYS A 30 58.51 22.90 0.31
CA LYS A 30 57.75 23.54 -0.77
C LYS A 30 56.26 23.25 -0.59
N ASN A 31 55.52 24.31 -0.28
CA ASN A 31 54.07 24.35 -0.30
C ASN A 31 53.54 24.10 -1.72
N GLU A 32 53.08 22.91 -2.01
CA GLU A 32 52.21 22.67 -3.14
C GLU A 32 50.75 22.54 -2.65
N SER A 33 50.01 23.61 -2.91
CA SER A 33 48.55 23.63 -2.72
C SER A 33 47.90 22.58 -3.64
N SER A 34 47.57 21.40 -3.11
CA SER A 34 46.77 20.41 -3.83
C SER A 34 45.36 20.96 -4.02
N LYS A 35 45.06 21.47 -5.20
CA LYS A 35 43.69 21.75 -5.65
C LYS A 35 42.89 20.44 -5.57
N ARG A 36 42.10 20.27 -4.53
CA ARG A 36 41.07 19.24 -4.46
C ARG A 36 40.11 19.45 -5.64
N LYS A 37 40.24 18.61 -6.67
CA LYS A 37 39.25 18.49 -7.74
C LYS A 37 37.92 18.09 -7.10
N SER A 38 36.98 19.04 -7.05
CA SER A 38 35.61 18.74 -6.67
C SER A 38 35.06 17.72 -7.68
N LYS A 39 34.82 16.50 -7.24
CA LYS A 39 34.06 15.53 -8.02
C LYS A 39 32.68 16.14 -8.27
N LYS A 40 32.41 16.56 -9.52
CA LYS A 40 31.05 16.90 -9.96
C LYS A 40 30.14 15.77 -9.54
N ARG A 41 29.24 16.03 -8.57
CA ARG A 41 28.13 15.13 -8.26
C ARG A 41 27.32 15.03 -9.54
N VAL A 42 27.37 13.87 -10.20
CA VAL A 42 26.42 13.53 -11.25
C VAL A 42 25.05 13.65 -10.62
N ALA A 43 24.24 14.57 -11.13
CA ALA A 43 22.88 14.76 -10.65
C ALA A 43 22.16 13.40 -10.81
N LYS A 44 21.75 12.82 -9.70
CA LYS A 44 20.96 11.59 -9.69
C LYS A 44 19.66 11.91 -10.40
N VAL A 45 19.42 11.30 -11.56
CA VAL A 45 18.15 11.44 -12.28
C VAL A 45 17.04 11.16 -11.29
N ALA A 46 16.15 12.12 -11.10
CA ALA A 46 15.04 11.94 -10.17
C ALA A 46 14.20 10.75 -10.65
N LYS A 47 14.00 9.77 -9.78
CA LYS A 47 13.15 8.60 -10.10
C LYS A 47 11.74 9.08 -10.38
N ASP A 48 11.16 8.70 -11.50
CA ASP A 48 9.75 8.92 -11.78
C ASP A 48 8.90 7.91 -10.99
N MET A 49 8.49 8.32 -9.80
CA MET A 49 7.69 7.47 -8.90
C MET A 49 6.32 7.12 -9.47
N TYR A 50 5.75 7.99 -10.31
CA TYR A 50 4.49 7.66 -11.00
C TYR A 50 4.68 6.46 -11.92
N GLN A 51 5.74 6.46 -12.72
CA GLN A 51 6.03 5.37 -13.64
C GLN A 51 6.32 4.07 -12.88
N ILE A 52 7.21 4.12 -11.88
CA ILE A 52 7.61 2.93 -11.11
C ILE A 52 6.40 2.24 -10.47
N VAL A 53 5.50 3.01 -9.86
CA VAL A 53 4.31 2.46 -9.21
C VAL A 53 3.35 1.89 -10.25
N THR A 54 3.10 2.63 -11.33
CA THR A 54 2.18 2.19 -12.39
C THR A 54 2.69 0.91 -13.06
N ASP A 55 3.99 0.82 -13.37
CA ASP A 55 4.59 -0.39 -13.93
C ASP A 55 4.41 -1.61 -13.01
N ARG A 56 4.53 -1.42 -11.70
CA ARG A 56 4.31 -2.49 -10.71
C ARG A 56 2.85 -2.98 -10.70
N ILE A 57 1.89 -2.05 -10.78
CA ILE A 57 0.46 -2.38 -10.87
C ILE A 57 0.13 -3.10 -12.18
N ILE A 58 0.66 -2.62 -13.31
CA ILE A 58 0.51 -3.27 -14.61
C ILE A 58 1.04 -4.70 -14.56
N ALA A 59 2.26 -4.89 -14.08
CA ALA A 59 2.86 -6.22 -13.99
C ALA A 59 2.04 -7.18 -13.11
N ALA A 60 1.45 -6.72 -12.00
CA ALA A 60 0.58 -7.53 -11.18
C ALA A 60 -0.70 -7.93 -11.93
N LEU A 61 -1.36 -6.99 -12.60
CA LEU A 61 -2.58 -7.24 -13.39
C LEU A 61 -2.33 -8.19 -14.57
N GLU A 62 -1.20 -8.05 -15.26
CA GLU A 62 -0.80 -8.95 -16.36
C GLU A 62 -0.55 -10.38 -15.86
N ASN A 63 -0.13 -10.54 -14.61
CA ASN A 63 0.02 -11.84 -13.96
C ASN A 63 -1.29 -12.36 -13.32
N GLY A 64 -2.43 -11.71 -13.58
CA GLY A 64 -3.74 -12.10 -13.03
C GLY A 64 -3.92 -11.77 -11.55
N VAL A 65 -3.06 -10.93 -10.98
CA VAL A 65 -3.15 -10.49 -9.58
C VAL A 65 -3.71 -9.08 -9.53
N LYS A 66 -4.83 -8.88 -8.85
CA LYS A 66 -5.36 -7.56 -8.50
C LYS A 66 -4.64 -7.07 -7.24
N PRO A 67 -3.82 -5.99 -7.27
CA PRO A 67 -3.09 -5.51 -6.09
C PRO A 67 -3.97 -5.02 -4.94
N TRP A 68 -5.24 -4.88 -5.19
CA TRP A 68 -6.27 -4.52 -4.21
C TRP A 68 -7.20 -5.69 -3.83
N ALA A 69 -7.16 -6.81 -4.56
CA ALA A 69 -7.76 -8.02 -4.05
C ALA A 69 -6.99 -8.39 -2.78
N CYS A 70 -7.73 -8.48 -1.70
CA CYS A 70 -7.17 -8.79 -0.39
C CYS A 70 -6.40 -10.12 -0.48
N PRO A 71 -5.07 -10.13 -0.30
CA PRO A 71 -4.25 -11.32 -0.55
C PRO A 71 -4.34 -12.35 0.56
N TRP A 72 -5.39 -12.33 1.30
CA TRP A 72 -5.55 -13.12 2.50
C TRP A 72 -5.87 -14.58 2.15
N ASP A 73 -4.88 -15.39 2.23
CA ASP A 73 -5.13 -16.75 2.66
C ASP A 73 -5.71 -16.65 4.08
N ARG A 74 -6.85 -17.28 4.34
CA ARG A 74 -7.65 -17.21 5.59
C ARG A 74 -6.87 -17.49 6.88
N THR A 75 -5.59 -17.84 6.77
CA THR A 75 -4.67 -18.17 7.85
C THR A 75 -3.71 -17.04 8.25
N GLN A 76 -3.64 -15.91 7.50
CA GLN A 76 -2.70 -14.84 7.79
C GLN A 76 -3.37 -13.52 8.22
N GLN A 77 -2.86 -12.97 9.28
CA GLN A 77 -3.40 -11.97 10.21
C GLN A 77 -3.46 -10.53 9.72
N CYS A 78 -3.45 -10.27 8.42
CA CYS A 78 -3.30 -8.92 7.92
C CYS A 78 -4.60 -8.28 7.41
N ASP A 79 -5.64 -8.36 8.22
CA ASP A 79 -7.02 -7.93 7.94
C ASP A 79 -7.24 -6.42 8.05
N MET A 80 -6.20 -5.62 8.00
CA MET A 80 -6.29 -4.20 8.29
C MET A 80 -5.65 -3.35 7.21
N LEU A 81 -6.14 -2.13 7.07
CA LEU A 81 -5.42 -1.12 6.29
C LEU A 81 -4.01 -0.93 6.85
N PRO A 82 -3.00 -0.77 5.98
CA PRO A 82 -1.65 -0.45 6.43
C PRO A 82 -1.64 0.80 7.30
N MET A 83 -0.92 0.73 8.43
CA MET A 83 -0.96 1.74 9.47
C MET A 83 0.45 2.09 9.98
N ASN A 84 0.69 3.34 10.29
CA ASN A 84 1.90 3.74 10.98
C ASN A 84 1.85 3.31 12.45
N PHE A 85 2.77 2.47 12.88
CA PHE A 85 2.74 1.88 14.22
C PHE A 85 2.87 2.92 15.34
N LYS A 86 3.66 3.97 15.14
CA LYS A 86 3.89 5.01 16.15
C LYS A 86 2.72 5.98 16.27
N THR A 87 2.20 6.45 15.14
CA THR A 87 1.17 7.50 15.12
C THR A 87 -0.24 6.94 15.09
N LYS A 88 -0.40 5.65 14.81
CA LYS A 88 -1.68 4.96 14.58
C LYS A 88 -2.47 5.52 13.38
N ALA A 89 -1.82 6.35 12.57
CA ALA A 89 -2.43 6.88 11.34
C ALA A 89 -2.42 5.82 10.24
N GLN A 90 -3.57 5.63 9.59
CA GLN A 90 -3.68 4.78 8.41
C GLN A 90 -3.00 5.43 7.21
N TYR A 91 -2.43 4.59 6.34
CA TYR A 91 -2.02 5.03 5.01
C TYR A 91 -3.25 5.18 4.11
N SER A 92 -3.11 5.98 3.05
CA SER A 92 -4.21 6.29 2.14
C SER A 92 -3.75 6.30 0.68
N GLY A 93 -4.70 6.24 -0.23
CA GLY A 93 -4.46 6.29 -1.66
C GLY A 93 -3.59 5.14 -2.14
N VAL A 94 -2.72 5.42 -3.10
CA VAL A 94 -1.83 4.43 -3.70
C VAL A 94 -0.86 3.77 -2.69
N ASN A 95 -0.61 4.40 -1.54
CA ASN A 95 0.25 3.81 -0.52
C ASN A 95 -0.35 2.52 0.08
N ILE A 96 -1.67 2.41 0.15
CA ILE A 96 -2.32 1.16 0.57
C ILE A 96 -1.91 0.04 -0.38
N LEU A 97 -2.02 0.26 -1.69
CA LEU A 97 -1.70 -0.74 -2.71
C LEU A 97 -0.22 -1.14 -2.68
N LEU A 98 0.68 -0.15 -2.51
CA LEU A 98 2.12 -0.39 -2.41
C LEU A 98 2.47 -1.26 -1.20
N LEU A 99 1.90 -0.94 -0.05
CA LEU A 99 2.18 -1.64 1.20
C LEU A 99 1.54 -3.04 1.21
N TRP A 100 0.32 -3.20 0.67
CA TRP A 100 -0.28 -4.51 0.49
C TRP A 100 0.53 -5.39 -0.46
N SER A 101 0.93 -4.87 -1.63
CA SER A 101 1.78 -5.63 -2.56
C SER A 101 3.07 -6.11 -1.90
N GLU A 102 3.67 -5.29 -1.04
CA GLU A 102 4.89 -5.67 -0.33
C GLU A 102 4.65 -6.71 0.76
N ILE A 103 3.51 -6.61 1.48
CA ILE A 103 3.09 -7.62 2.46
C ILE A 103 3.00 -8.99 1.80
N VAL A 104 2.33 -9.06 0.64
CA VAL A 104 2.18 -10.32 -0.12
C VAL A 104 3.51 -10.84 -0.63
N GLU A 105 4.28 -9.96 -1.31
CA GLU A 105 5.55 -10.35 -1.95
C GLU A 105 6.57 -10.87 -0.92
N LYS A 106 6.59 -10.30 0.28
CA LYS A 106 7.56 -10.64 1.34
C LYS A 106 7.01 -11.58 2.42
N GLY A 107 5.71 -11.88 2.40
CA GLY A 107 5.06 -12.71 3.42
C GLY A 107 5.06 -12.07 4.81
N TYR A 108 4.91 -10.74 4.89
CA TYR A 108 4.80 -10.07 6.19
C TYR A 108 3.47 -10.39 6.86
N SER A 109 3.50 -10.53 8.18
CA SER A 109 2.33 -10.81 9.01
C SER A 109 1.72 -9.56 9.64
N SER A 110 2.42 -8.43 9.60
CA SER A 110 2.02 -7.22 10.30
C SER A 110 1.47 -6.14 9.34
N PRO A 111 0.35 -5.47 9.67
CA PRO A 111 -0.13 -4.31 8.94
C PRO A 111 0.61 -3.03 9.30
N TYR A 112 1.52 -3.08 10.26
CA TYR A 112 2.19 -1.92 10.83
C TYR A 112 3.52 -1.60 10.17
N TRP A 113 3.76 -0.29 9.99
CA TRP A 113 4.92 0.24 9.31
C TRP A 113 5.53 1.40 10.08
N LEU A 114 6.86 1.54 10.03
CA LEU A 114 7.63 2.61 10.65
C LEU A 114 8.69 3.15 9.70
N THR A 115 9.01 4.43 9.81
CA THR A 115 10.26 4.93 9.24
C THR A 115 11.43 4.45 10.10
N TYR A 116 12.65 4.44 9.55
CA TYR A 116 13.85 4.09 10.30
C TYR A 116 14.00 4.92 11.60
N LYS A 117 13.73 6.23 11.49
CA LYS A 117 13.78 7.14 12.64
C LYS A 117 12.75 6.78 13.72
N GLN A 118 11.51 6.48 13.31
CA GLN A 118 10.46 6.08 14.25
C GLN A 118 10.77 4.75 14.95
N ALA A 119 11.35 3.79 14.22
CA ALA A 119 11.80 2.54 14.81
C ALA A 119 12.85 2.78 15.90
N ALA A 120 13.88 3.59 15.61
CA ALA A 120 14.91 3.95 16.58
C ALA A 120 14.36 4.73 17.80
N GLU A 121 13.40 5.64 17.59
CA GLU A 121 12.72 6.39 18.67
C GLU A 121 11.91 5.49 19.62
N LEU A 122 11.47 4.33 19.13
CA LEU A 122 10.77 3.30 19.93
C LEU A 122 11.72 2.24 20.51
N GLY A 123 13.04 2.43 20.36
CA GLY A 123 14.04 1.49 20.83
C GLY A 123 14.30 0.31 19.90
N GLY A 124 13.65 0.28 18.74
CA GLY A 124 13.80 -0.79 17.76
C GLY A 124 14.91 -0.55 16.75
N ASN A 125 15.37 -1.65 16.17
CA ASN A 125 16.41 -1.63 15.13
C ASN A 125 15.90 -2.36 13.87
N VAL A 126 16.11 -1.75 12.70
CA VAL A 126 15.86 -2.45 11.45
C VAL A 126 16.89 -3.56 11.28
N ILE A 127 16.45 -4.77 11.07
CA ILE A 127 17.28 -5.97 10.91
C ILE A 127 18.27 -5.74 9.74
N LYS A 128 19.54 -6.06 9.98
CA LYS A 128 20.62 -5.84 8.99
C LYS A 128 20.31 -6.52 7.66
N GLY A 129 20.40 -5.77 6.57
CA GLY A 129 20.18 -6.26 5.21
C GLY A 129 18.74 -6.10 4.72
N GLN A 130 17.80 -5.76 5.58
CA GLN A 130 16.42 -5.49 5.19
C GLN A 130 16.32 -4.24 4.32
N LYS A 131 15.43 -4.30 3.33
CA LYS A 131 15.13 -3.17 2.43
C LYS A 131 13.76 -2.62 2.79
N GLY A 132 13.67 -1.31 2.95
CA GLY A 132 12.38 -0.66 3.20
C GLY A 132 11.61 -0.40 1.92
N THR A 133 10.32 -0.19 2.08
CA THR A 133 9.35 0.09 1.00
C THR A 133 9.22 1.58 0.79
N GLU A 134 9.34 2.04 -0.45
CA GLU A 134 9.10 3.44 -0.82
C GLU A 134 7.60 3.73 -0.85
N ILE A 135 7.16 4.73 -0.09
CA ILE A 135 5.81 5.29 -0.10
C ILE A 135 5.83 6.74 -0.56
N ILE A 136 4.68 7.27 -0.92
CA ILE A 136 4.57 8.56 -1.60
C ILE A 136 3.73 9.53 -0.78
N PHE A 137 4.21 10.77 -0.65
CA PHE A 137 3.48 11.87 -0.06
C PHE A 137 3.35 13.03 -1.03
N TYR A 138 2.15 13.52 -1.18
CA TYR A 138 1.89 14.79 -1.83
C TYR A 138 2.04 15.91 -0.80
N LYS A 139 2.97 16.80 -1.04
CA LYS A 139 3.09 18.06 -0.29
C LYS A 139 2.84 19.20 -1.26
N THR A 140 1.90 20.05 -0.94
CA THR A 140 1.72 21.31 -1.64
C THR A 140 2.69 22.32 -1.06
N TRP A 141 3.55 22.88 -1.89
CA TRP A 141 4.41 23.98 -1.51
C TRP A 141 3.78 25.28 -2.01
N GLU A 142 3.56 26.21 -1.10
CA GLU A 142 3.07 27.54 -1.41
C GLU A 142 4.28 28.42 -1.70
N LYS A 143 4.36 28.94 -2.91
CA LYS A 143 5.37 29.88 -3.36
C LYS A 143 4.64 31.09 -3.94
N LYS A 144 5.13 32.29 -3.63
CA LYS A 144 4.64 33.48 -4.32
C LYS A 144 5.19 33.52 -5.73
N ASN A 145 4.31 33.69 -6.71
CA ASN A 145 4.70 33.92 -8.10
C ASN A 145 5.32 35.32 -8.27
N GLU A 146 5.78 35.64 -9.46
CA GLU A 146 6.39 36.95 -9.77
C GLU A 146 5.39 38.11 -9.61
N GLN A 147 4.09 37.84 -9.59
CA GLN A 147 3.00 38.80 -9.36
C GLN A 147 2.60 38.91 -7.90
N GLY A 148 3.24 38.17 -6.99
CA GLY A 148 2.97 38.19 -5.55
C GLY A 148 1.77 37.32 -5.10
N GLU A 149 1.17 36.56 -6.00
CA GLU A 149 0.06 35.63 -5.71
C GLU A 149 0.57 34.29 -5.22
N ASP A 150 -0.18 33.61 -4.34
CA ASP A 150 0.19 32.32 -3.80
C ASP A 150 -0.01 31.20 -4.85
N GLU A 151 1.09 30.69 -5.40
CA GLU A 151 1.12 29.54 -6.29
C GLU A 151 1.30 28.25 -5.48
N LYS A 152 0.38 27.32 -5.64
CA LYS A 152 0.42 26.00 -5.01
C LYS A 152 1.09 24.97 -5.93
N ILE A 153 2.36 24.67 -5.65
CA ILE A 153 3.12 23.67 -6.42
C ILE A 153 3.00 22.30 -5.73
N PRO A 154 2.32 21.32 -6.36
CA PRO A 154 2.28 19.97 -5.81
C PRO A 154 3.66 19.31 -5.96
N MET A 155 4.26 18.93 -4.84
CA MET A 155 5.51 18.17 -4.79
C MET A 155 5.23 16.74 -4.36
N LEU A 156 5.66 15.80 -5.18
CA LEU A 156 5.72 14.39 -4.83
C LEU A 156 7.02 14.11 -4.07
N ARG A 157 6.92 13.58 -2.86
CA ARG A 157 8.07 13.11 -2.08
C ARG A 157 7.92 11.64 -1.77
N SER A 158 9.00 10.88 -1.87
CA SER A 158 9.03 9.51 -1.38
C SER A 158 9.67 9.44 0.01
N PHE A 159 9.16 8.52 0.82
CA PHE A 159 9.70 8.14 2.10
C PHE A 159 9.87 6.63 2.14
N VAL A 160 10.83 6.16 2.91
CA VAL A 160 11.06 4.74 3.10
C VAL A 160 10.49 4.33 4.45
N VAL A 161 9.67 3.29 4.45
CA VAL A 161 9.12 2.65 5.64
C VAL A 161 9.51 1.18 5.68
N PHE A 162 9.53 0.62 6.88
CA PHE A 162 9.83 -0.78 7.16
C PHE A 162 8.62 -1.41 7.81
N ASN A 163 8.26 -2.63 7.40
CA ASN A 163 7.25 -3.40 8.08
C ASN A 163 7.72 -3.75 9.50
N LEU A 164 6.80 -3.89 10.44
CA LEU A 164 7.15 -4.24 11.82
C LEU A 164 7.88 -5.59 11.93
N ASP A 165 7.68 -6.50 10.95
CA ASP A 165 8.41 -7.77 10.87
C ASP A 165 9.89 -7.61 10.50
N GLN A 166 10.28 -6.47 9.95
CA GLN A 166 11.66 -6.11 9.64
C GLN A 166 12.38 -5.43 10.82
N ILE A 167 11.71 -5.29 11.98
CA ILE A 167 12.22 -4.52 13.11
C ILE A 167 12.31 -5.44 14.34
N GLU A 168 13.47 -5.42 14.98
CA GLU A 168 13.74 -6.11 16.25
C GLU A 168 13.74 -5.12 17.43
N ASN A 169 13.66 -5.64 18.67
CA ASN A 169 13.67 -4.88 19.92
C ASN A 169 12.49 -3.90 20.08
N ILE A 170 11.35 -4.21 19.44
CA ILE A 170 10.06 -3.52 19.65
C ILE A 170 9.06 -4.54 20.14
N GLU A 171 8.27 -4.19 21.14
CA GLU A 171 7.11 -4.97 21.55
C GLU A 171 6.06 -4.95 20.43
N LYS A 172 5.86 -6.11 19.83
CA LYS A 172 4.89 -6.28 18.73
C LYS A 172 3.50 -6.52 19.32
N PRO A 173 2.46 -5.87 18.79
CA PRO A 173 1.10 -6.15 19.22
C PRO A 173 0.76 -7.60 18.90
N VAL A 174 0.07 -8.25 19.83
CA VAL A 174 -0.56 -9.55 19.54
C VAL A 174 -1.72 -9.28 18.61
N ILE A 175 -1.56 -9.64 17.35
CA ILE A 175 -2.65 -9.60 16.38
C ILE A 175 -3.42 -10.90 16.59
N ALA A 176 -4.67 -10.78 17.04
CA ALA A 176 -5.51 -11.97 17.24
C ALA A 176 -5.72 -12.67 15.90
N VAL A 177 -5.30 -13.94 15.84
CA VAL A 177 -5.66 -14.83 14.73
C VAL A 177 -7.17 -15.03 14.85
N LYS A 178 -7.93 -14.57 13.87
CA LYS A 178 -9.31 -15.01 13.77
C LYS A 178 -9.23 -16.50 13.38
N GLU A 179 -9.72 -17.35 14.25
CA GLU A 179 -9.87 -18.77 13.95
C GLU A 179 -10.66 -18.91 12.65
N ASP A 180 -10.28 -19.90 11.81
CA ASP A 180 -11.02 -20.26 10.61
C ASP A 180 -12.50 -20.41 10.99
N ARG A 181 -13.32 -19.46 10.57
CA ARG A 181 -14.76 -19.61 10.76
C ARG A 181 -15.19 -20.80 9.93
N PRO A 182 -15.89 -21.76 10.53
CA PRO A 182 -16.45 -22.84 9.75
C PRO A 182 -17.31 -22.22 8.64
N LYS A 183 -17.22 -22.80 7.43
CA LYS A 183 -18.14 -22.46 6.35
C LYS A 183 -19.54 -22.92 6.79
N ASN A 184 -20.24 -22.08 7.52
CA ASN A 184 -21.67 -22.27 7.72
C ASN A 184 -22.34 -21.75 6.44
N ASP A 185 -23.22 -22.56 5.87
CA ASP A 185 -24.05 -22.19 4.72
C ASP A 185 -25.09 -21.10 5.10
N GLU A 186 -25.17 -20.71 6.36
CA GLU A 186 -26.04 -19.65 6.84
C GLU A 186 -25.40 -18.26 6.73
N PHE A 187 -26.17 -17.30 6.23
CA PHE A 187 -25.75 -15.90 6.15
C PHE A 187 -25.48 -15.35 7.56
N GLU A 188 -24.20 -14.94 7.79
CA GLU A 188 -23.79 -14.32 9.06
C GLU A 188 -23.96 -12.81 9.00
N ILE A 189 -24.81 -12.26 9.85
CA ILE A 189 -24.92 -10.81 10.03
C ILE A 189 -23.69 -10.32 10.80
N LEU A 190 -23.02 -9.30 10.25
CA LEU A 190 -21.91 -8.61 10.90
C LEU A 190 -22.41 -7.28 11.51
N PRO A 191 -22.76 -7.23 12.82
CA PRO A 191 -23.45 -6.08 13.41
C PRO A 191 -22.70 -4.75 13.27
N HIS A 192 -21.37 -4.78 13.33
CA HIS A 192 -20.56 -3.58 13.18
C HIS A 192 -20.57 -3.05 11.74
N VAL A 193 -20.68 -3.95 10.74
CA VAL A 193 -20.79 -3.58 9.32
C VAL A 193 -22.18 -3.03 9.04
N GLU A 194 -23.24 -3.72 9.52
CA GLU A 194 -24.62 -3.24 9.39
C GLU A 194 -24.81 -1.86 10.01
N ASN A 195 -24.27 -1.62 11.21
CA ASN A 195 -24.32 -0.31 11.85
C ASN A 195 -23.63 0.78 11.02
N ALA A 196 -22.47 0.45 10.43
CA ALA A 196 -21.75 1.38 9.55
C ALA A 196 -22.54 1.68 8.27
N ILE A 197 -23.16 0.67 7.65
CA ILE A 197 -24.03 0.81 6.48
C ILE A 197 -25.24 1.68 6.81
N LEU A 198 -25.94 1.39 7.91
CA LEU A 198 -27.08 2.18 8.36
C LEU A 198 -26.71 3.65 8.62
N ALA A 199 -25.53 3.90 9.19
CA ALA A 199 -25.04 5.25 9.44
C ALA A 199 -24.82 6.08 8.17
N THR A 200 -24.66 5.44 6.99
CA THR A 200 -24.53 6.17 5.71
C THR A 200 -25.83 6.87 5.32
N GLY A 201 -26.98 6.34 5.73
CA GLY A 201 -28.31 6.80 5.32
C GLY A 201 -28.67 6.43 3.87
N ALA A 202 -27.90 5.56 3.21
CA ALA A 202 -28.20 5.08 1.86
C ALA A 202 -29.49 4.27 1.82
N VAL A 203 -30.32 4.49 0.80
CA VAL A 203 -31.53 3.69 0.55
C VAL A 203 -31.14 2.45 -0.23
N ILE A 204 -31.26 1.28 0.39
CA ILE A 204 -30.89 -0.01 -0.18
C ILE A 204 -32.14 -0.87 -0.36
N ASN A 205 -32.40 -1.30 -1.59
CA ASN A 205 -33.53 -2.14 -1.96
C ASN A 205 -33.04 -3.55 -2.32
N HIS A 206 -33.58 -4.57 -1.65
CA HIS A 206 -33.26 -5.97 -1.93
C HIS A 206 -34.26 -6.55 -2.94
N VAL A 207 -33.89 -6.52 -4.23
CA VAL A 207 -34.75 -7.00 -5.31
C VAL A 207 -33.94 -7.47 -6.52
N GLY A 208 -34.43 -8.48 -7.21
CA GLY A 208 -33.82 -8.97 -8.46
C GLY A 208 -32.55 -9.80 -8.25
N VAL A 209 -31.65 -9.75 -9.25
CA VAL A 209 -30.46 -10.61 -9.35
C VAL A 209 -29.17 -9.83 -9.59
N ARG A 210 -29.23 -8.50 -9.61
CA ARG A 210 -28.09 -7.62 -9.92
C ARG A 210 -27.94 -6.58 -8.82
N ALA A 211 -26.69 -6.30 -8.46
CA ALA A 211 -26.34 -5.15 -7.64
C ALA A 211 -26.02 -3.95 -8.54
N PHE A 212 -26.50 -2.77 -8.17
CA PHE A 212 -26.14 -1.51 -8.82
C PHE A 212 -26.62 -0.30 -8.02
N TYR A 213 -25.88 0.79 -8.11
CA TYR A 213 -26.31 2.11 -7.70
C TYR A 213 -27.05 2.82 -8.87
N ALA A 214 -28.20 3.38 -8.60
CA ALA A 214 -29.03 4.14 -9.56
C ALA A 214 -28.94 5.66 -9.28
N PRO A 215 -28.08 6.41 -10.01
CA PRO A 215 -27.82 7.83 -9.72
C PRO A 215 -29.07 8.72 -9.83
N SER A 216 -30.00 8.40 -10.74
CA SER A 216 -31.23 9.18 -10.96
C SER A 216 -32.25 9.06 -9.81
N GLN A 217 -32.20 7.96 -9.08
CA GLN A 217 -33.08 7.66 -7.95
C GLN A 217 -32.37 7.81 -6.61
N ASP A 218 -31.05 7.92 -6.65
CA ASP A 218 -30.15 7.93 -5.49
C ASP A 218 -30.36 6.72 -4.57
N THR A 219 -30.56 5.53 -5.16
CA THR A 219 -30.81 4.27 -4.46
C THR A 219 -29.85 3.18 -4.91
N ILE A 220 -29.56 2.26 -4.00
CA ILE A 220 -28.82 1.03 -4.28
C ILE A 220 -29.79 -0.12 -4.39
N THR A 221 -29.62 -0.95 -5.40
CA THR A 221 -30.33 -2.23 -5.54
C THR A 221 -29.34 -3.36 -5.28
N MET A 222 -29.73 -4.28 -4.42
CA MET A 222 -28.96 -5.49 -4.09
C MET A 222 -29.83 -6.74 -4.32
N PRO A 223 -29.23 -7.85 -4.76
CA PRO A 223 -29.90 -9.15 -4.62
C PRO A 223 -30.17 -9.47 -3.13
N THR A 224 -31.10 -10.37 -2.88
CA THR A 224 -31.32 -10.89 -1.52
C THR A 224 -30.07 -11.67 -1.04
N GLN A 225 -29.86 -11.68 0.26
CA GLN A 225 -28.64 -12.24 0.90
C GLN A 225 -28.43 -13.73 0.58
N ASP A 226 -29.49 -14.51 0.44
CA ASP A 226 -29.49 -15.92 0.06
C ASP A 226 -28.92 -16.23 -1.34
N ARG A 227 -28.69 -15.18 -2.17
CA ARG A 227 -28.10 -15.29 -3.50
C ARG A 227 -26.59 -15.17 -3.52
N PHE A 228 -25.98 -14.87 -2.40
CA PHE A 228 -24.53 -14.74 -2.29
C PHE A 228 -23.90 -16.02 -1.73
N THR A 229 -22.70 -16.32 -2.20
CA THR A 229 -21.93 -17.50 -1.75
C THR A 229 -21.52 -17.37 -0.29
N SER A 230 -21.35 -16.15 0.19
CA SER A 230 -21.00 -15.86 1.59
C SER A 230 -21.52 -14.48 2.02
N SER A 231 -21.65 -14.28 3.33
CA SER A 231 -21.91 -12.96 3.90
C SER A 231 -20.85 -11.93 3.50
N SER A 232 -19.60 -12.37 3.42
CA SER A 232 -18.48 -11.50 3.02
C SER A 232 -18.63 -11.01 1.58
N ASP A 233 -19.08 -11.85 0.65
CA ASP A 233 -19.31 -11.45 -0.74
C ASP A 233 -20.48 -10.46 -0.87
N TYR A 234 -21.53 -10.66 -0.07
CA TYR A 234 -22.63 -9.70 0.02
C TYR A 234 -22.13 -8.32 0.49
N TYR A 235 -21.41 -8.28 1.62
CA TYR A 235 -20.92 -7.01 2.16
C TYR A 235 -19.86 -6.37 1.26
N ALA A 236 -18.98 -7.14 0.62
CA ALA A 236 -18.03 -6.62 -0.34
C ALA A 236 -18.72 -5.98 -1.55
N THR A 237 -19.76 -6.63 -2.10
CA THR A 237 -20.59 -6.09 -3.17
C THR A 237 -21.32 -4.82 -2.69
N LEU A 238 -21.85 -4.80 -1.49
CA LEU A 238 -22.54 -3.63 -0.95
C LEU A 238 -21.59 -2.44 -0.73
N TRP A 239 -20.34 -2.67 -0.27
CA TRP A 239 -19.32 -1.62 -0.20
C TRP A 239 -18.95 -1.07 -1.57
N HIS A 240 -18.97 -1.91 -2.62
CA HIS A 240 -18.76 -1.46 -3.99
C HIS A 240 -19.87 -0.50 -4.43
N GLU A 241 -21.14 -0.89 -4.25
CA GLU A 241 -22.29 -0.04 -4.58
C GLU A 241 -22.36 1.23 -3.72
N LEU A 242 -22.01 1.13 -2.45
CA LEU A 242 -21.88 2.30 -1.58
C LEU A 242 -20.75 3.24 -2.01
N THR A 243 -19.66 2.70 -2.56
CA THR A 243 -18.60 3.55 -3.12
C THR A 243 -19.13 4.32 -4.34
N HIS A 244 -19.88 3.70 -5.24
CA HIS A 244 -20.59 4.39 -6.31
C HIS A 244 -21.60 5.41 -5.77
N TRP A 245 -22.37 5.06 -4.73
CA TRP A 245 -23.32 5.97 -4.12
C TRP A 245 -22.67 7.27 -3.61
N THR A 246 -21.42 7.23 -3.17
CA THR A 246 -20.69 8.45 -2.77
C THR A 246 -20.44 9.44 -3.93
N VAL A 247 -20.66 9.06 -5.17
CA VAL A 247 -20.46 9.93 -6.35
C VAL A 247 -21.44 11.09 -6.41
N HIS A 248 -22.63 10.95 -5.79
CA HIS A 248 -23.69 11.91 -5.89
C HIS A 248 -23.25 13.33 -5.45
N LYS A 249 -23.86 14.35 -6.07
CA LYS A 249 -23.55 15.77 -5.85
C LYS A 249 -23.67 16.25 -4.39
N SER A 250 -24.54 15.60 -3.62
CA SER A 250 -24.72 15.91 -2.18
C SER A 250 -23.64 15.27 -1.30
N ARG A 251 -22.74 14.45 -1.83
CA ARG A 251 -21.68 13.72 -1.12
C ARG A 251 -20.31 14.15 -1.62
N LEU A 252 -19.65 13.34 -2.42
CA LEU A 252 -18.29 13.65 -2.92
C LEU A 252 -18.28 14.34 -4.29
N ASP A 253 -19.43 14.53 -4.93
CA ASP A 253 -19.60 15.24 -6.21
C ASP A 253 -18.59 14.79 -7.27
N ARG A 254 -18.38 13.46 -7.41
CA ARG A 254 -17.55 12.92 -8.48
C ARG A 254 -18.35 12.92 -9.79
N LYS A 255 -17.72 13.37 -10.87
CA LYS A 255 -18.37 13.36 -12.19
C LYS A 255 -18.44 11.92 -12.71
N LEU A 256 -19.63 11.37 -12.77
CA LEU A 256 -19.95 10.19 -13.57
C LEU A 256 -20.12 10.64 -15.02
N THR A 257 -19.04 10.61 -15.79
CA THR A 257 -19.07 10.88 -17.23
C THR A 257 -18.91 9.57 -17.97
N GLY A 258 -19.84 9.25 -18.86
CA GLY A 258 -19.77 8.05 -19.69
C GLY A 258 -20.86 7.02 -19.40
N SER A 259 -21.22 6.28 -20.45
CA SER A 259 -22.07 5.10 -20.38
C SER A 259 -21.24 3.84 -20.22
N PHE A 260 -21.88 2.74 -19.86
CA PHE A 260 -21.26 1.42 -19.73
C PHE A 260 -20.31 1.12 -20.90
N GLY A 261 -19.09 0.69 -20.58
CA GLY A 261 -18.04 0.36 -21.56
C GLY A 261 -17.17 1.53 -22.00
N THR A 262 -17.42 2.76 -21.56
CA THR A 262 -16.54 3.91 -21.83
C THR A 262 -15.33 3.95 -20.89
N LYS A 263 -14.30 4.72 -21.29
CA LYS A 263 -13.10 4.92 -20.43
C LYS A 263 -13.43 5.56 -19.08
N ASP A 264 -14.38 6.49 -19.07
CA ASP A 264 -14.79 7.18 -17.84
C ASP A 264 -15.54 6.24 -16.90
N TYR A 265 -16.38 5.36 -17.46
CA TYR A 265 -17.05 4.32 -16.69
C TYR A 265 -16.04 3.33 -16.11
N ALA A 266 -15.07 2.86 -16.90
CA ALA A 266 -14.01 1.98 -16.40
C ALA A 266 -13.16 2.63 -15.29
N PHE A 267 -13.00 3.97 -15.30
CA PHE A 267 -12.33 4.69 -14.23
C PHE A 267 -13.13 4.66 -12.92
N GLU A 268 -14.44 4.92 -12.99
CA GLU A 268 -15.30 4.89 -11.80
C GLU A 268 -15.42 3.47 -11.23
N GLU A 269 -15.45 2.44 -12.09
CA GLU A 269 -15.39 1.04 -11.66
C GLU A 269 -14.09 0.75 -10.88
N LEU A 270 -12.95 1.28 -11.35
CA LEU A 270 -11.69 1.13 -10.60
C LEU A 270 -11.74 1.87 -9.24
N VAL A 271 -12.38 3.03 -9.18
CA VAL A 271 -12.59 3.76 -7.92
C VAL A 271 -13.48 2.94 -6.97
N ALA A 272 -14.54 2.32 -7.49
CA ALA A 272 -15.46 1.51 -6.69
C ALA A 272 -14.80 0.22 -6.18
N GLU A 273 -14.04 -0.47 -7.02
CA GLU A 273 -13.23 -1.63 -6.63
C GLU A 273 -12.26 -1.31 -5.50
N LEU A 274 -11.46 -0.23 -5.67
CA LEU A 274 -10.51 0.20 -4.66
C LEU A 274 -11.20 0.66 -3.38
N GLY A 275 -12.32 1.38 -3.49
CA GLY A 275 -13.10 1.86 -2.36
C GLY A 275 -13.69 0.72 -1.55
N ALA A 276 -14.27 -0.27 -2.22
CA ALA A 276 -14.77 -1.49 -1.61
C ALA A 276 -13.64 -2.27 -0.90
N ALA A 277 -12.49 -2.43 -1.55
CA ALA A 277 -11.34 -3.10 -0.94
C ALA A 277 -10.87 -2.40 0.35
N PHE A 278 -10.88 -1.06 0.37
CA PHE A 278 -10.49 -0.29 1.55
C PHE A 278 -11.55 -0.39 2.67
N CYS A 279 -12.85 -0.35 2.32
CA CYS A 279 -13.94 -0.55 3.28
C CYS A 279 -13.92 -1.96 3.86
N CYS A 280 -13.72 -2.97 3.02
CA CYS A 280 -13.61 -4.37 3.43
C CYS A 280 -12.46 -4.57 4.44
N ALA A 281 -11.27 -4.05 4.11
CA ALA A 281 -10.11 -4.14 5.01
C ALA A 281 -10.33 -3.42 6.35
N ASP A 282 -11.01 -2.28 6.34
CA ASP A 282 -11.29 -1.49 7.55
C ASP A 282 -12.39 -2.12 8.41
N SER A 283 -13.36 -2.78 7.79
CA SER A 283 -14.48 -3.45 8.46
C SER A 283 -14.25 -4.94 8.74
N GLY A 284 -13.11 -5.50 8.33
CA GLY A 284 -12.79 -6.92 8.52
C GLY A 284 -13.70 -7.86 7.72
N VAL A 285 -14.13 -7.43 6.53
CA VAL A 285 -14.90 -8.20 5.56
C VAL A 285 -13.94 -8.81 4.53
N PHE A 286 -14.07 -10.12 4.27
CA PHE A 286 -13.20 -10.87 3.34
C PHE A 286 -14.04 -11.48 2.23
N GLY A 287 -14.60 -10.64 1.38
CA GLY A 287 -15.36 -11.05 0.21
C GLY A 287 -14.61 -10.78 -1.09
N GLU A 288 -14.94 -11.53 -2.10
CA GLU A 288 -14.43 -11.31 -3.45
C GLU A 288 -15.40 -10.44 -4.25
N ILE A 289 -14.86 -9.41 -4.90
CA ILE A 289 -15.59 -8.62 -5.88
C ILE A 289 -15.14 -9.09 -7.26
N GLN A 290 -16.08 -9.63 -8.05
CA GLN A 290 -15.79 -10.19 -9.35
C GLN A 290 -16.11 -9.18 -10.47
N HIS A 291 -15.14 -8.32 -10.81
CA HIS A 291 -15.26 -7.40 -11.96
C HIS A 291 -14.09 -7.56 -12.94
N ASP A 292 -13.77 -8.78 -13.32
CA ASP A 292 -12.63 -9.08 -14.22
C ASP A 292 -12.83 -8.51 -15.64
N SER A 293 -14.06 -8.18 -16.01
CA SER A 293 -14.40 -7.61 -17.33
C SER A 293 -13.73 -6.26 -17.64
N TYR A 294 -13.24 -5.53 -16.61
CA TYR A 294 -12.61 -4.23 -16.81
C TYR A 294 -11.08 -4.26 -16.84
N ILE A 295 -10.44 -5.38 -16.54
CA ILE A 295 -8.96 -5.48 -16.45
C ILE A 295 -8.28 -4.99 -17.73
N ALA A 296 -8.77 -5.39 -18.88
CA ALA A 296 -8.19 -4.96 -20.17
C ALA A 296 -8.28 -3.43 -20.36
N SER A 297 -9.41 -2.82 -19.95
CA SER A 297 -9.59 -1.37 -20.00
C SER A 297 -8.67 -0.64 -19.04
N TRP A 298 -8.48 -1.17 -17.84
CA TRP A 298 -7.56 -0.63 -16.82
C TRP A 298 -6.11 -0.72 -17.27
N LEU A 299 -5.67 -1.87 -17.82
CA LEU A 299 -4.32 -2.03 -18.38
C LEU A 299 -4.05 -1.02 -19.50
N ASN A 300 -5.01 -0.84 -20.42
CA ASN A 300 -4.87 0.16 -21.47
C ASN A 300 -4.77 1.59 -20.89
N ALA A 301 -5.58 1.95 -19.90
CA ALA A 301 -5.55 3.26 -19.28
C ALA A 301 -4.25 3.51 -18.50
N LEU A 302 -3.75 2.51 -17.76
CA LEU A 302 -2.50 2.57 -16.99
C LEU A 302 -1.28 2.75 -17.92
N ASN A 303 -1.26 2.06 -19.06
CA ASN A 303 -0.19 2.21 -20.06
C ASN A 303 -0.17 3.62 -20.70
N ASN A 304 -1.31 4.31 -20.73
CA ASN A 304 -1.43 5.64 -21.34
C ASN A 304 -1.35 6.80 -20.33
N ASP A 305 -1.65 6.58 -19.06
CA ASP A 305 -1.56 7.60 -18.00
C ASP A 305 -1.00 7.03 -16.69
N LYS A 306 0.28 7.26 -16.45
CA LYS A 306 0.94 6.86 -15.20
C LYS A 306 0.38 7.48 -13.91
N LYS A 307 -0.55 8.43 -14.02
CA LYS A 307 -1.26 9.01 -12.88
C LYS A 307 -2.64 8.41 -12.65
N TYR A 308 -3.08 7.52 -13.54
CA TYR A 308 -4.42 6.94 -13.52
C TYR A 308 -4.72 6.25 -12.18
N ILE A 309 -3.86 5.31 -11.76
CA ILE A 309 -4.03 4.60 -10.48
C ILE A 309 -3.96 5.53 -9.27
N PHE A 310 -3.14 6.58 -9.32
CA PHE A 310 -3.04 7.54 -8.22
C PHE A 310 -4.33 8.33 -8.04
N LYS A 311 -4.95 8.74 -9.15
CA LYS A 311 -6.24 9.44 -9.14
C LYS A 311 -7.34 8.53 -8.59
N ALA A 312 -7.44 7.30 -9.11
CA ALA A 312 -8.43 6.33 -8.66
C ALA A 312 -8.28 6.01 -7.18
N ALA A 313 -7.08 5.66 -6.71
CA ALA A 313 -6.83 5.35 -5.31
C ALA A 313 -7.06 6.54 -4.36
N SER A 314 -6.81 7.77 -4.82
CA SER A 314 -7.13 8.98 -4.05
C SER A 314 -8.63 9.17 -3.89
N LEU A 315 -9.41 8.96 -4.95
CA LEU A 315 -10.88 9.06 -4.89
C LEU A 315 -11.49 7.93 -4.07
N ALA A 316 -10.96 6.71 -4.20
CA ALA A 316 -11.34 5.56 -3.39
C ALA A 316 -11.12 5.81 -1.90
N SER A 317 -9.96 6.38 -1.52
CA SER A 317 -9.71 6.74 -0.12
C SER A 317 -10.66 7.80 0.41
N LYS A 318 -11.07 8.77 -0.42
CA LYS A 318 -12.10 9.74 -0.03
C LYS A 318 -13.46 9.09 0.17
N ALA A 319 -13.84 8.15 -0.71
CA ALA A 319 -15.07 7.39 -0.57
C ALA A 319 -15.05 6.55 0.71
N HIS A 320 -13.97 5.83 0.96
CA HIS A 320 -13.77 5.06 2.19
C HIS A 320 -13.91 5.95 3.45
N GLN A 321 -13.22 7.10 3.51
CA GLN A 321 -13.30 8.03 4.64
C GLN A 321 -14.69 8.63 4.83
N TYR A 322 -15.47 8.79 3.75
CA TYR A 322 -16.85 9.25 3.81
C TYR A 322 -17.78 8.18 4.37
N LEU A 323 -17.59 6.92 3.95
CA LEU A 323 -18.41 5.78 4.36
C LEU A 323 -18.11 5.31 5.79
N LEU A 324 -16.83 5.36 6.18
CA LEU A 324 -16.31 4.94 7.49
C LEU A 324 -15.53 6.09 8.15
N PRO A 325 -16.24 7.16 8.59
CA PRO A 325 -15.60 8.29 9.24
C PRO A 325 -15.03 7.88 10.61
N ARG A 326 -13.89 8.45 10.99
CA ARG A 326 -13.18 8.22 12.27
C ARG A 326 -13.14 9.47 13.12
#